data_b50301bf1e6b19ab5f8a06900971fa8b
#
_entry.id   b50301bf1e6b19ab5f8a06900971fa8b
#
_cell.length_a   1.000
_cell.length_b   1.000
_cell.length_c   1.000
_cell.angle_alpha   90.00
_cell.angle_beta   90.00
_cell.angle_gamma   90.00
#
_symmetry.space_group_name_H-M   'P 1'
#
loop_
_entity.id
_entity.type
_entity.pdbx_description
1 polymer ?
#
loop_
_entity_poly.entity_id
_entity_poly.type
_entity_poly.pdbx_seq_one_letter_code
_entity_poly.pdbx_strand_id
1 'polypeptide(L)'
;PIYIGALPYVLRDINVPIYATRLTMGIIENKLTEHNLMKKTKRKVVKFGQSINLGDFRVEFIKTNHSIVDAAALAIYSPAGIVVHTGDFKVDYTPVYGDAIDLQRFAEIGKKGVLALMCDSTNAERPGFTPSEKTVGKTFDTLFEEHKNTRIFVATFASNVDRVQQI
;
A
#
# COMPACT_ATOMS: atom_id res chain seq x y z
N PRO A 1 -5.50 -1.52 0.26
CA PRO A 1 -6.55 -2.43 -0.25
C PRO A 1 -7.96 -1.83 -0.24
N ILE A 2 -8.26 -0.89 0.64
CA ILE A 2 -9.60 -0.29 0.79
C ILE A 2 -10.09 0.33 -0.52
N TYR A 3 -9.23 1.05 -1.23
CA TYR A 3 -9.58 1.73 -2.49
C TYR A 3 -9.84 0.76 -3.66
N ILE A 4 -9.30 -0.46 -3.61
CA ILE A 4 -9.45 -1.46 -4.67
C ILE A 4 -10.91 -1.94 -4.79
N GLY A 5 -11.65 -1.99 -3.67
CA GLY A 5 -13.03 -2.45 -3.65
C GLY A 5 -13.99 -1.63 -4.52
N ALA A 6 -13.75 -0.33 -4.68
CA ALA A 6 -14.58 0.55 -5.48
C ALA A 6 -14.28 0.48 -6.99
N LEU A 7 -13.09 0.00 -7.40
CA LEU A 7 -12.66 0.02 -8.80
C LEU A 7 -13.65 -0.63 -9.79
N PRO A 8 -14.22 -1.83 -9.53
CA PRO A 8 -15.16 -2.43 -10.49
C PRO A 8 -16.39 -1.59 -10.74
N TYR A 9 -16.85 -0.85 -9.74
CA TYR A 9 -18.03 0.01 -9.87
C TYR A 9 -17.69 1.27 -10.69
N VAL A 10 -16.59 1.94 -10.38
CA VAL A 10 -16.13 3.13 -11.13
C VAL A 10 -15.84 2.80 -12.58
N LEU A 11 -15.21 1.65 -12.85
CA LEU A 11 -14.80 1.25 -14.20
C LEU A 11 -15.96 0.80 -15.10
N ARG A 12 -17.16 0.60 -14.58
CA ARG A 12 -18.36 0.41 -15.38
C ARG A 12 -18.76 1.69 -16.09
N ASP A 13 -18.58 2.82 -15.42
CA ASP A 13 -18.98 4.14 -15.89
C ASP A 13 -17.84 4.87 -16.59
N ILE A 14 -16.59 4.70 -16.10
CA ILE A 14 -15.41 5.41 -16.60
C ILE A 14 -14.33 4.40 -17.00
N ASN A 15 -14.11 4.24 -18.32
CA ASN A 15 -13.08 3.32 -18.83
C ASN A 15 -11.73 4.03 -18.96
N VAL A 16 -10.96 4.04 -17.89
CA VAL A 16 -9.62 4.66 -17.83
C VAL A 16 -8.54 3.61 -17.48
N PRO A 17 -7.27 3.84 -17.87
CA PRO A 17 -6.17 2.97 -17.46
C PRO A 17 -5.95 2.99 -15.95
N ILE A 18 -5.68 1.81 -15.37
CA ILE A 18 -5.30 1.65 -13.98
C ILE A 18 -3.77 1.53 -13.91
N TYR A 19 -3.18 2.22 -12.94
CA TYR A 19 -1.76 2.12 -12.59
C TYR A 19 -1.64 1.62 -11.16
N ALA A 20 -0.84 0.58 -10.94
CA ALA A 20 -0.59 0.04 -9.61
C ALA A 20 0.75 -0.71 -9.57
N THR A 21 1.28 -0.91 -8.37
CA THR A 21 2.41 -1.81 -8.12
C THR A 21 2.03 -3.26 -8.42
N ARG A 22 3.01 -4.14 -8.55
CA ARG A 22 2.81 -5.50 -9.09
C ARG A 22 1.80 -6.32 -8.28
N LEU A 23 1.99 -6.41 -6.95
CA LEU A 23 1.09 -7.19 -6.09
C LEU A 23 -0.30 -6.57 -6.05
N THR A 24 -0.38 -5.25 -5.90
CA THR A 24 -1.65 -4.51 -5.94
C THR A 24 -2.39 -4.76 -7.25
N MET A 25 -1.68 -4.78 -8.38
CA MET A 25 -2.29 -5.09 -9.69
C MET A 25 -2.85 -6.52 -9.72
N GLY A 26 -2.14 -7.51 -9.17
CA GLY A 26 -2.65 -8.88 -9.08
C GLY A 26 -3.97 -8.98 -8.28
N ILE A 27 -4.07 -8.25 -7.17
CA ILE A 27 -5.32 -8.19 -6.39
C ILE A 27 -6.44 -7.50 -7.17
N ILE A 28 -6.12 -6.41 -7.89
CA ILE A 28 -7.07 -5.71 -8.78
C ILE A 28 -7.58 -6.66 -9.87
N GLU A 29 -6.71 -7.44 -10.50
CA GLU A 29 -7.06 -8.40 -11.55
C GLU A 29 -8.07 -9.44 -11.08
N ASN A 30 -7.93 -9.96 -9.85
CA ASN A 30 -8.91 -10.85 -9.25
C ASN A 30 -10.29 -10.16 -9.15
N LYS A 31 -10.32 -8.92 -8.66
CA LYS A 31 -11.56 -8.14 -8.57
C LYS A 31 -12.19 -7.85 -9.94
N LEU A 32 -11.37 -7.51 -10.93
CA LEU A 32 -11.84 -7.29 -12.29
C LEU A 32 -12.40 -8.56 -12.94
N THR A 33 -11.82 -9.72 -12.60
CA THR A 33 -12.29 -11.02 -13.06
C THR A 33 -13.66 -11.34 -12.48
N GLU A 34 -13.85 -11.18 -11.16
CA GLU A 34 -15.13 -11.35 -10.46
C GLU A 34 -16.26 -10.52 -11.10
N HIS A 35 -15.93 -9.33 -11.63
CA HIS A 35 -16.88 -8.41 -12.23
C HIS A 35 -16.92 -8.42 -13.77
N ASN A 36 -16.22 -9.35 -14.45
CA ASN A 36 -16.12 -9.48 -15.90
C ASN A 36 -15.57 -8.23 -16.62
N LEU A 37 -14.65 -7.50 -15.96
CA LEU A 37 -14.05 -6.26 -16.46
C LEU A 37 -12.63 -6.42 -17.01
N MET A 38 -12.01 -7.60 -16.87
CA MET A 38 -10.62 -7.87 -17.27
C MET A 38 -10.31 -7.48 -18.72
N LYS A 39 -11.18 -7.83 -19.66
CA LYS A 39 -10.97 -7.56 -21.10
C LYS A 39 -11.15 -6.10 -21.47
N LYS A 40 -11.91 -5.34 -20.69
CA LYS A 40 -12.24 -3.93 -20.97
C LYS A 40 -11.25 -2.95 -20.32
N THR A 41 -10.52 -3.36 -19.29
CA THR A 41 -9.68 -2.47 -18.48
C THR A 41 -8.22 -2.52 -18.91
N LYS A 42 -7.63 -1.36 -19.22
CA LYS A 42 -6.19 -1.23 -19.45
C LYS A 42 -5.47 -1.16 -18.11
N ARG A 43 -4.46 -2.02 -17.92
CA ARG A 43 -3.69 -2.15 -16.68
C ARG A 43 -2.23 -1.89 -16.96
N LYS A 44 -1.58 -1.11 -16.10
CA LYS A 44 -0.18 -0.76 -16.21
C LYS A 44 0.50 -0.92 -14.85
N VAL A 45 1.45 -1.85 -14.79
CA VAL A 45 2.27 -2.03 -13.58
C VAL A 45 3.32 -0.94 -13.52
N VAL A 46 3.47 -0.32 -12.35
CA VAL A 46 4.46 0.72 -12.06
C VAL A 46 5.41 0.26 -10.97
N LYS A 47 6.59 0.89 -10.93
CA LYS A 47 7.61 0.65 -9.90
C LYS A 47 7.74 1.88 -9.01
N PHE A 48 8.27 1.69 -7.80
CA PHE A 48 8.66 2.80 -6.94
C PHE A 48 9.68 3.70 -7.63
N GLY A 49 9.59 5.00 -7.39
CA GLY A 49 10.39 6.03 -8.05
C GLY A 49 9.95 6.34 -9.48
N GLN A 50 9.06 5.53 -10.08
CA GLN A 50 8.52 5.82 -11.40
C GLN A 50 7.52 6.97 -11.35
N SER A 51 7.57 7.84 -12.36
CA SER A 51 6.56 8.87 -12.61
C SER A 51 5.79 8.56 -13.88
N ILE A 52 4.52 8.91 -13.90
CA ILE A 52 3.65 8.91 -15.08
C ILE A 52 3.14 10.32 -15.35
N ASN A 53 3.05 10.69 -16.63
CA ASN A 53 2.49 11.96 -17.06
C ASN A 53 1.05 11.75 -17.56
N LEU A 54 0.14 12.56 -17.05
CA LEU A 54 -1.30 12.52 -17.34
C LEU A 54 -1.77 13.95 -17.67
N GLY A 55 -1.52 14.40 -18.89
CA GLY A 55 -1.72 15.80 -19.27
C GLY A 55 -0.79 16.71 -18.46
N ASP A 56 -1.36 17.70 -17.78
CA ASP A 56 -0.62 18.66 -16.95
C ASP A 56 -0.20 18.09 -15.59
N PHE A 57 -0.60 16.87 -15.27
CA PHE A 57 -0.23 16.19 -14.04
C PHE A 57 0.93 15.22 -14.26
N ARG A 58 1.84 15.18 -13.29
CA ARG A 58 2.85 14.13 -13.16
C ARG A 58 2.65 13.43 -11.81
N VAL A 59 2.47 12.13 -11.82
CA VAL A 59 2.26 11.31 -10.61
C VAL A 59 3.45 10.42 -10.39
N GLU A 60 4.09 10.55 -9.24
CA GLU A 60 5.23 9.75 -8.80
C GLU A 60 4.80 8.75 -7.72
N PHE A 61 5.28 7.51 -7.83
CA PHE A 61 4.99 6.43 -6.89
C PHE A 61 6.15 6.30 -5.90
N ILE A 62 5.88 6.56 -4.62
CA ILE A 62 6.87 6.56 -3.54
C ILE A 62 6.63 5.32 -2.68
N LYS A 63 7.71 4.62 -2.32
CA LYS A 63 7.61 3.44 -1.46
C LYS A 63 7.15 3.81 -0.05
N THR A 64 6.14 3.09 0.44
CA THR A 64 5.71 3.11 1.84
C THR A 64 5.73 1.69 2.42
N ASN A 65 5.56 1.57 3.75
CA ASN A 65 5.27 0.30 4.40
C ASN A 65 3.81 0.27 4.85
N HIS A 66 3.19 -0.86 4.67
CA HIS A 66 1.86 -1.16 5.18
C HIS A 66 1.73 -2.68 5.33
N SER A 67 0.58 -3.18 5.77
CA SER A 67 0.27 -4.62 5.87
C SER A 67 0.22 -5.35 4.52
N ILE A 68 0.27 -4.63 3.42
CA ILE A 68 0.41 -5.16 2.06
C ILE A 68 1.78 -4.83 1.50
N VAL A 69 2.44 -5.81 0.92
CA VAL A 69 3.68 -5.61 0.15
C VAL A 69 3.42 -4.66 -1.01
N ASP A 70 4.40 -3.89 -1.42
CA ASP A 70 4.31 -2.93 -2.52
C ASP A 70 3.34 -1.75 -2.28
N ALA A 71 3.06 -1.39 -1.02
CA ALA A 71 2.31 -0.18 -0.72
C ALA A 71 3.03 1.07 -1.27
N ALA A 72 2.28 1.96 -1.90
CA ALA A 72 2.82 3.17 -2.51
C ALA A 72 2.04 4.41 -2.07
N ALA A 73 2.77 5.47 -1.76
CA ALA A 73 2.25 6.83 -1.71
C ALA A 73 2.38 7.48 -3.09
N LEU A 74 1.64 8.55 -3.29
CA LEU A 74 1.63 9.32 -4.52
C LEU A 74 2.08 10.75 -4.25
N ALA A 75 3.03 11.26 -5.04
CA ALA A 75 3.26 12.68 -5.18
C ALA A 75 2.68 13.14 -6.52
N ILE A 76 1.69 14.01 -6.44
CA ILE A 76 0.93 14.50 -7.60
C ILE A 76 1.37 15.93 -7.84
N TYR A 77 2.13 16.14 -8.91
CA TYR A 77 2.57 17.45 -9.35
C TYR A 77 1.54 18.01 -10.33
N SER A 78 1.06 19.19 -10.04
CA SER A 78 0.12 19.94 -10.85
C SER A 78 0.58 21.37 -11.07
N PRO A 79 -0.02 22.14 -12.01
CA PRO A 79 0.27 23.55 -12.17
C PRO A 79 -0.01 24.39 -10.90
N ALA A 80 -0.92 23.93 -10.03
CA ALA A 80 -1.25 24.60 -8.77
C ALA A 80 -0.28 24.29 -7.62
N GLY A 81 0.50 23.21 -7.72
CA GLY A 81 1.42 22.76 -6.68
C GLY A 81 1.47 21.24 -6.51
N ILE A 82 2.14 20.80 -5.45
CA ILE A 82 2.35 19.40 -5.15
C ILE A 82 1.35 18.93 -4.11
N VAL A 83 0.61 17.86 -4.42
CA VAL A 83 -0.23 17.14 -3.44
C VAL A 83 0.43 15.79 -3.15
N VAL A 84 0.58 15.47 -1.88
CA VAL A 84 1.08 14.16 -1.44
C VAL A 84 -0.08 13.38 -0.82
N HIS A 85 -0.33 12.18 -1.33
CA HIS A 85 -1.29 11.22 -0.78
C HIS A 85 -0.51 10.02 -0.27
N THR A 86 -0.52 9.79 1.05
CA THR A 86 0.30 8.72 1.65
C THR A 86 -0.21 7.32 1.33
N GLY A 87 -1.49 7.18 0.98
CA GLY A 87 -2.17 5.90 1.10
C GLY A 87 -2.22 5.47 2.56
N ASP A 88 -2.56 4.21 2.80
CA ASP A 88 -2.41 3.61 4.12
C ASP A 88 -0.92 3.33 4.34
N PHE A 89 -0.36 3.75 5.47
CA PHE A 89 1.06 3.58 5.74
C PHE A 89 1.37 3.38 7.22
N LYS A 90 2.55 2.87 7.48
CA LYS A 90 3.23 2.98 8.77
C LYS A 90 4.71 3.27 8.57
N VAL A 91 5.33 3.89 9.55
CA VAL A 91 6.78 4.07 9.57
C VAL A 91 7.39 2.87 10.28
N ASP A 92 7.92 1.93 9.50
CA ASP A 92 8.61 0.75 10.00
C ASP A 92 10.05 0.72 9.44
N TYR A 93 11.04 0.91 10.30
CA TYR A 93 12.46 0.88 9.92
C TYR A 93 13.02 -0.53 9.82
N THR A 94 12.31 -1.51 10.32
CA THR A 94 12.71 -2.93 10.32
C THR A 94 11.56 -3.80 9.79
N PRO A 95 11.12 -3.58 8.53
CA PRO A 95 10.07 -4.39 7.95
C PRO A 95 10.51 -5.86 7.87
N VAL A 96 9.55 -6.79 7.81
CA VAL A 96 9.84 -8.23 7.69
C VAL A 96 10.45 -8.53 6.35
N TYR A 97 9.91 -7.95 5.29
CA TYR A 97 10.37 -8.10 3.91
C TYR A 97 10.49 -6.75 3.22
N GLY A 98 11.44 -6.70 2.28
CA GLY A 98 11.70 -5.50 1.48
C GLY A 98 12.38 -4.38 2.26
N ASP A 99 12.36 -3.18 1.68
CA ASP A 99 13.02 -2.00 2.24
C ASP A 99 12.07 -1.18 3.09
N ALA A 100 12.63 -0.35 3.98
CA ALA A 100 11.88 0.63 4.75
C ALA A 100 11.17 1.66 3.84
N ILE A 101 10.25 2.40 4.43
CA ILE A 101 9.60 3.55 3.79
C ILE A 101 10.64 4.57 3.31
N ASP A 102 10.46 5.11 2.13
CA ASP A 102 11.38 6.10 1.53
C ASP A 102 11.17 7.51 2.11
N LEU A 103 11.53 7.69 3.38
CA LEU A 103 11.44 8.98 4.06
C LEU A 103 12.35 10.04 3.42
N GLN A 104 13.47 9.64 2.81
CA GLN A 104 14.34 10.56 2.10
C GLN A 104 13.57 11.23 0.97
N ARG A 105 12.82 10.45 0.18
CA ARG A 105 12.04 11.01 -0.93
C ARG A 105 10.95 11.95 -0.46
N PHE A 106 10.27 11.61 0.63
CA PHE A 106 9.29 12.52 1.25
C PHE A 106 9.93 13.84 1.70
N ALA A 107 11.11 13.80 2.32
CA ALA A 107 11.83 14.99 2.72
C ALA A 107 12.25 15.86 1.52
N GLU A 108 12.72 15.26 0.43
CA GLU A 108 13.06 15.97 -0.81
C GLU A 108 11.85 16.67 -1.44
N ILE A 109 10.67 16.04 -1.41
CA ILE A 109 9.43 16.63 -1.90
C ILE A 109 8.98 17.76 -0.96
N GLY A 110 9.08 17.54 0.35
CA GLY A 110 8.78 18.55 1.37
C GLY A 110 9.58 19.85 1.18
N LYS A 111 10.87 19.72 0.85
CA LYS A 111 11.74 20.89 0.55
C LYS A 111 11.29 21.71 -0.66
N LYS A 112 10.57 21.10 -1.60
CA LYS A 112 10.02 21.82 -2.77
C LYS A 112 8.74 22.61 -2.46
N GLY A 113 8.16 22.38 -1.30
CA GLY A 113 6.86 22.91 -0.90
C GLY A 113 5.72 21.96 -1.33
N VAL A 114 4.89 21.59 -0.37
CA VAL A 114 3.71 20.74 -0.57
C VAL A 114 2.45 21.58 -0.32
N LEU A 115 1.58 21.64 -1.32
CA LEU A 115 0.33 22.39 -1.24
C LEU A 115 -0.67 21.70 -0.29
N ALA A 116 -0.75 20.36 -0.37
CA ALA A 116 -1.64 19.58 0.49
C ALA A 116 -1.03 18.20 0.79
N LEU A 117 -1.19 17.75 2.04
CA LEU A 117 -0.87 16.41 2.50
C LEU A 117 -2.16 15.68 2.87
N MET A 118 -2.49 14.65 2.12
CA MET A 118 -3.59 13.71 2.40
C MET A 118 -3.00 12.49 3.11
N CYS A 119 -3.04 12.52 4.44
CA CYS A 119 -2.35 11.57 5.30
C CYS A 119 -3.32 10.55 5.92
N ASP A 120 -2.95 9.26 5.93
CA ASP A 120 -3.61 8.27 6.76
C ASP A 120 -3.57 8.71 8.24
N SER A 121 -4.71 8.69 8.88
CA SER A 121 -4.88 9.09 10.28
C SER A 121 -5.67 8.08 11.09
N THR A 122 -5.70 6.82 10.67
CA THR A 122 -6.52 5.74 11.24
C THR A 122 -6.34 5.59 12.76
N ASN A 123 -5.13 5.74 13.27
CA ASN A 123 -4.80 5.64 14.69
C ASN A 123 -4.39 6.98 15.34
N ALA A 124 -4.72 8.12 14.74
CA ALA A 124 -4.26 9.44 15.19
C ALA A 124 -4.66 9.78 16.64
N GLU A 125 -5.81 9.28 17.11
CA GLU A 125 -6.32 9.50 18.47
C GLU A 125 -5.81 8.47 19.50
N ARG A 126 -5.12 7.41 19.05
CA ARG A 126 -4.61 6.37 19.95
C ARG A 126 -3.25 6.78 20.52
N PRO A 127 -3.07 6.83 21.83
CA PRO A 127 -1.76 7.07 22.43
C PRO A 127 -0.81 5.90 22.14
N GLY A 128 0.49 6.23 22.00
CA GLY A 128 1.53 5.23 21.75
C GLY A 128 1.97 5.17 20.29
N PHE A 129 2.52 4.03 19.89
CA PHE A 129 3.02 3.78 18.54
C PHE A 129 2.75 2.35 18.10
N THR A 130 2.74 2.11 16.79
CA THR A 130 2.62 0.76 16.22
C THR A 130 4.00 0.11 16.16
N PRO A 131 4.20 -1.07 16.82
CA PRO A 131 5.47 -1.78 16.75
C PRO A 131 5.80 -2.25 15.34
N SER A 132 7.09 -2.57 15.10
CA SER A 132 7.50 -3.20 13.85
C SER A 132 6.84 -4.57 13.67
N GLU A 133 6.52 -4.93 12.43
CA GLU A 133 6.02 -6.27 12.08
C GLU A 133 6.99 -7.39 12.50
N LYS A 134 8.27 -7.12 12.58
CA LYS A 134 9.28 -8.08 13.04
C LYS A 134 9.04 -8.56 14.46
N THR A 135 8.44 -7.74 15.33
CA THR A 135 8.13 -8.14 16.72
C THR A 135 7.02 -9.18 16.77
N VAL A 136 6.11 -9.18 15.82
CA VAL A 136 5.00 -10.15 15.74
C VAL A 136 5.53 -11.55 15.46
N GLY A 137 6.54 -11.69 14.58
CA GLY A 137 7.16 -12.98 14.29
C GLY A 137 7.70 -13.66 15.54
N LYS A 138 8.41 -12.92 16.41
CA LYS A 138 8.91 -13.45 17.69
C LYS A 138 7.78 -13.94 18.60
N THR A 139 6.64 -13.27 18.59
CA THR A 139 5.47 -13.70 19.36
C THR A 139 4.92 -15.02 18.81
N PHE A 140 4.89 -15.20 17.49
CA PHE A 140 4.50 -16.48 16.89
C PHE A 140 5.43 -17.61 17.27
N ASP A 141 6.75 -17.40 17.24
CA ASP A 141 7.74 -18.41 17.66
C ASP A 141 7.43 -18.90 19.09
N THR A 142 7.20 -17.98 20.02
CA THR A 142 6.84 -18.31 21.40
C THR A 142 5.53 -19.08 21.49
N LEU A 143 4.46 -18.57 20.87
CA LEU A 143 3.15 -19.20 20.94
C LEU A 143 3.12 -20.60 20.30
N PHE A 144 3.84 -20.79 19.19
CA PHE A 144 3.88 -22.09 18.53
C PHE A 144 4.69 -23.11 19.33
N GLU A 145 5.77 -22.70 20.00
CA GLU A 145 6.53 -23.60 20.86
C GLU A 145 5.73 -23.98 22.13
N GLU A 146 5.06 -23.02 22.77
CA GLU A 146 4.24 -23.27 23.96
C GLU A 146 3.03 -24.19 23.66
N HIS A 147 2.50 -24.11 22.44
CA HIS A 147 1.28 -24.82 22.04
C HIS A 147 1.51 -25.89 20.95
N LYS A 148 2.74 -26.40 20.80
CA LYS A 148 3.11 -27.36 19.74
C LYS A 148 2.29 -28.65 19.71
N ASN A 149 1.67 -29.04 20.81
CA ASN A 149 0.84 -30.24 20.92
C ASN A 149 -0.67 -29.94 20.79
N THR A 150 -1.05 -28.73 20.43
CA THR A 150 -2.46 -28.31 20.28
C THR A 150 -2.73 -27.84 18.87
N ARG A 151 -4.01 -27.73 18.50
CA ARG A 151 -4.43 -27.11 17.24
C ARG A 151 -4.48 -25.61 17.43
N ILE A 152 -3.76 -24.87 16.59
CA ILE A 152 -3.70 -23.41 16.62
C ILE A 152 -4.51 -22.86 15.46
N PHE A 153 -5.36 -21.89 15.72
CA PHE A 153 -6.11 -21.11 14.72
C PHE A 153 -5.59 -19.69 14.69
N VAL A 154 -5.14 -19.25 13.53
CA VAL A 154 -4.66 -17.88 13.33
C VAL A 154 -5.58 -17.17 12.36
N ALA A 155 -6.16 -16.03 12.77
CA ALA A 155 -6.96 -15.18 11.90
C ALA A 155 -6.15 -13.95 11.48
N THR A 156 -6.11 -13.70 10.17
CA THR A 156 -5.44 -12.52 9.59
C THR A 156 -6.12 -12.09 8.31
N PHE A 157 -5.85 -10.86 7.86
CA PHE A 157 -6.29 -10.41 6.54
C PHE A 157 -5.53 -11.14 5.43
N ALA A 158 -6.23 -11.64 4.42
CA ALA A 158 -5.61 -12.34 3.29
C ALA A 158 -4.61 -11.46 2.49
N SER A 159 -4.77 -10.15 2.52
CA SER A 159 -3.86 -9.19 1.88
C SER A 159 -2.56 -8.95 2.68
N ASN A 160 -2.49 -9.40 3.94
CA ASN A 160 -1.28 -9.29 4.74
C ASN A 160 -0.37 -10.51 4.50
N VAL A 161 0.24 -10.53 3.32
CA VAL A 161 1.08 -11.64 2.86
C VAL A 161 2.28 -11.85 3.78
N ASP A 162 2.88 -10.78 4.29
CA ASP A 162 4.03 -10.86 5.20
C ASP A 162 3.65 -11.58 6.52
N ARG A 163 2.44 -11.31 7.03
CA ARG A 163 1.93 -11.99 8.22
C ARG A 163 1.69 -13.48 7.96
N VAL A 164 1.11 -13.83 6.82
CA VAL A 164 0.91 -15.23 6.41
C VAL A 164 2.25 -15.94 6.28
N GLN A 165 3.26 -15.28 5.71
CA GLN A 165 4.59 -15.86 5.57
C GLN A 165 5.29 -16.04 6.94
N GLN A 166 5.10 -15.14 7.91
CA GLN A 166 5.63 -15.30 9.26
C GLN A 166 5.02 -16.51 9.99
N ILE A 167 3.70 -16.75 9.79
CA ILE A 167 2.98 -17.89 10.38
C ILE A 167 3.48 -19.21 9.81
#